data_afb514c3bc185d080f50694e80ca85e0
#
_entry.id   afb514c3bc185d080f50694e80ca85e0
#
_cell.length_a   1.000
_cell.length_b   1.000
_cell.length_c   1.000
_cell.angle_alpha   90.00
_cell.angle_beta   90.00
_cell.angle_gamma   90.00
#
_symmetry.space_group_name_H-M   'P 1'
#
loop_
_entity.id
_entity.type
_entity.pdbx_description
1 polymer ?
#
loop_
_entity_poly.entity_id
_entity_poly.type
_entity_poly.pdbx_seq_one_letter_code
_entity_poly.pdbx_strand_id
1 'polypeptide(L)'
;MLIDDNEIDNLINQKMIEASAITENIYTHTGAKSAIEFLKNMEKMDVADKVLPDVIFLDIDMPLMDGFQFLDEFANLSQVTRKKCRIIMLTSSINPQDFNRAKKYENVKLYLNKPLSHDSIMKIDVWFLSVFVWNVRLKIA
;
A
#
# COMPACT_ATOMS: atom_id res chain seq x y z
N MET A 1 1.92 3.80 -3.99
CA MET A 1 2.82 2.80 -4.60
C MET A 1 2.01 1.58 -4.99
N LEU A 2 2.27 1.01 -6.17
CA LEU A 2 1.69 -0.24 -6.66
C LEU A 2 2.79 -1.30 -6.73
N ILE A 3 2.52 -2.50 -6.21
CA ILE A 3 3.46 -3.64 -6.22
C ILE A 3 2.73 -4.87 -6.74
N ASP A 4 3.01 -5.25 -7.98
CA ASP A 4 2.38 -6.35 -8.70
C ASP A 4 3.32 -6.81 -9.82
N ASP A 5 3.56 -8.10 -9.96
CA ASP A 5 4.43 -8.64 -11.01
C ASP A 5 3.77 -8.59 -12.41
N ASN A 6 2.47 -8.41 -12.46
CA ASN A 6 1.73 -8.23 -13.70
C ASN A 6 1.72 -6.74 -14.11
N GLU A 7 2.50 -6.40 -15.13
CA GLU A 7 2.59 -5.02 -15.64
C GLU A 7 1.25 -4.48 -16.14
N ILE A 8 0.36 -5.34 -16.65
CA ILE A 8 -0.97 -4.94 -17.14
C ILE A 8 -1.85 -4.56 -15.94
N ASP A 9 -1.82 -5.33 -14.85
CA ASP A 9 -2.55 -5.01 -13.61
C ASP A 9 -2.06 -3.70 -13.02
N ASN A 10 -0.74 -3.50 -12.96
CA ASN A 10 -0.14 -2.22 -12.54
C ASN A 10 -0.63 -1.05 -13.40
N LEU A 11 -0.66 -1.21 -14.72
CA LEU A 11 -1.10 -0.17 -15.63
C LEU A 11 -2.60 0.16 -15.43
N ILE A 12 -3.45 -0.85 -15.34
CA ILE A 12 -4.89 -0.69 -15.11
C ILE A 12 -5.13 0.05 -13.78
N ASN A 13 -4.50 -0.41 -12.71
CA ASN A 13 -4.65 0.17 -11.39
C ASN A 13 -4.11 1.60 -11.33
N GLN A 14 -2.97 1.87 -11.98
CA GLN A 14 -2.42 3.21 -12.11
C GLN A 14 -3.40 4.16 -12.80
N LYS A 15 -3.97 3.75 -13.95
CA LYS A 15 -4.95 4.55 -14.69
C LYS A 15 -6.20 4.84 -13.87
N MET A 16 -6.64 3.88 -13.07
CA MET A 16 -7.78 4.08 -12.18
C MET A 16 -7.49 5.10 -11.07
N ILE A 17 -6.30 5.06 -10.49
CA ILE A 17 -5.85 6.04 -9.48
C ILE A 17 -5.70 7.42 -10.09
N GLU A 18 -5.07 7.54 -11.27
CA GLU A 18 -4.93 8.80 -12.01
C GLU A 18 -6.29 9.44 -12.29
N ALA A 19 -7.26 8.64 -12.75
CA ALA A 19 -8.62 9.11 -13.04
C ALA A 19 -9.36 9.61 -11.79
N SER A 20 -9.00 9.11 -10.62
CA SER A 20 -9.61 9.51 -9.34
C SER A 20 -9.01 10.80 -8.76
N ALA A 21 -7.90 11.27 -9.30
CA ALA A 21 -7.18 12.49 -8.89
C ALA A 21 -6.83 12.58 -7.38
N ILE A 22 -6.68 11.42 -6.72
CA ILE A 22 -6.37 11.35 -5.29
C ILE A 22 -4.88 11.55 -4.97
N THR A 23 -4.02 11.44 -5.96
CA THR A 23 -2.57 11.63 -5.84
C THR A 23 -1.95 12.12 -7.14
N GLU A 24 -0.87 12.86 -7.02
CA GLU A 24 -0.04 13.30 -8.14
C GLU A 24 1.16 12.38 -8.39
N ASN A 25 1.53 11.56 -7.41
CA ASN A 25 2.72 10.71 -7.47
C ASN A 25 2.35 9.24 -7.30
N ILE A 26 2.67 8.43 -8.31
CA ILE A 26 2.45 6.99 -8.29
C ILE A 26 3.77 6.29 -8.60
N TYR A 27 4.21 5.43 -7.68
CA TYR A 27 5.34 4.53 -7.87
C TYR A 27 4.83 3.15 -8.22
N THR A 28 5.41 2.52 -9.23
CA THR A 28 5.07 1.15 -9.63
C THR A 28 6.29 0.25 -9.55
N HIS A 29 6.12 -0.93 -8.98
CA HIS A 29 7.13 -1.97 -8.89
C HIS A 29 6.56 -3.29 -9.40
N THR A 30 7.33 -4.00 -10.20
CA THR A 30 6.98 -5.32 -10.73
C THR A 30 7.48 -6.47 -9.85
N GLY A 31 7.92 -6.17 -8.63
CA GLY A 31 8.33 -7.18 -7.66
C GLY A 31 8.49 -6.62 -6.25
N ALA A 32 8.22 -7.46 -5.28
CA ALA A 32 8.30 -7.10 -3.87
C ALA A 32 9.70 -6.69 -3.43
N LYS A 33 10.74 -7.38 -3.95
CA LYS A 33 12.13 -7.09 -3.61
C LYS A 33 12.54 -5.68 -4.01
N SER A 34 12.24 -5.25 -5.24
CA SER A 34 12.55 -3.90 -5.71
C SER A 34 11.81 -2.83 -4.92
N ALA A 35 10.57 -3.11 -4.51
CA ALA A 35 9.79 -2.21 -3.67
C ALA A 35 10.38 -2.04 -2.26
N ILE A 36 10.82 -3.13 -1.63
CA ILE A 36 11.51 -3.08 -0.32
C ILE A 36 12.84 -2.33 -0.43
N GLU A 37 13.63 -2.57 -1.47
CA GLU A 37 14.90 -1.85 -1.71
C GLU A 37 14.64 -0.35 -1.90
N PHE A 38 13.61 0.01 -2.64
CA PHE A 38 13.19 1.41 -2.79
C PHE A 38 12.88 2.05 -1.43
N LEU A 39 12.07 1.40 -0.58
CA LEU A 39 11.74 1.91 0.75
C LEU A 39 12.98 2.03 1.65
N LYS A 40 13.87 1.03 1.65
CA LYS A 40 15.13 1.08 2.38
C LYS A 40 16.04 2.22 1.93
N ASN A 41 16.07 2.51 0.64
CA ASN A 41 16.83 3.64 0.10
C ASN A 41 16.22 4.99 0.51
N MET A 42 14.89 5.09 0.51
CA MET A 42 14.21 6.30 0.99
C MET A 42 14.50 6.60 2.46
N GLU A 43 14.60 5.56 3.29
CA GLU A 43 14.96 5.72 4.72
C GLU A 43 16.33 6.35 4.95
N LYS A 44 17.25 6.18 3.99
CA LYS A 44 18.62 6.73 4.07
C LYS A 44 18.70 8.18 3.64
N MET A 45 17.62 8.74 3.08
CA MET A 45 17.58 10.12 2.58
C MET A 45 16.97 11.05 3.62
N ASP A 46 17.56 12.25 3.79
CA ASP A 46 17.09 13.27 4.75
C ASP A 46 15.67 13.80 4.46
N VAL A 47 15.15 13.53 3.26
CA VAL A 47 13.80 13.94 2.81
C VAL A 47 12.81 12.78 2.78
N ALA A 48 13.09 11.67 3.45
CA ALA A 48 12.30 10.43 3.43
C ALA A 48 10.80 10.65 3.70
N ASP A 49 10.45 11.51 4.66
CA ASP A 49 9.05 11.80 5.00
C ASP A 49 8.25 12.40 3.84
N LYS A 50 8.90 13.06 2.89
CA LYS A 50 8.26 13.70 1.75
C LYS A 50 8.06 12.79 0.54
N VAL A 51 8.84 11.71 0.46
CA VAL A 51 8.88 10.80 -0.71
C VAL A 51 8.36 9.40 -0.39
N LEU A 52 8.18 9.05 0.88
CA LEU A 52 7.56 7.79 1.27
C LEU A 52 6.10 7.74 0.81
N PRO A 53 5.63 6.61 0.27
CA PRO A 53 4.25 6.47 -0.13
C PRO A 53 3.31 6.46 1.09
N ASP A 54 2.17 7.13 0.98
CA ASP A 54 1.11 7.06 2.00
C ASP A 54 0.36 5.74 1.95
N VAL A 55 0.18 5.21 0.74
CA VAL A 55 -0.53 3.96 0.48
C VAL A 55 0.32 3.04 -0.40
N ILE A 56 0.39 1.79 0.00
CA ILE A 56 0.99 0.70 -0.78
C ILE A 56 -0.11 -0.29 -1.13
N PHE A 57 -0.40 -0.45 -2.42
CA PHE A 57 -1.20 -1.56 -2.93
C PHE A 57 -0.28 -2.73 -3.22
N LEU A 58 -0.55 -3.86 -2.60
CA LEU A 58 0.32 -5.02 -2.60
C LEU A 58 -0.40 -6.27 -3.07
N ASP A 59 0.08 -6.87 -4.15
CA ASP A 59 -0.37 -8.20 -4.56
C ASP A 59 0.23 -9.29 -3.67
N ILE A 60 -0.49 -10.42 -3.56
CA ILE A 60 -0.03 -11.59 -2.81
C ILE A 60 0.87 -12.48 -3.67
N ASP A 61 0.38 -12.83 -4.85
CA ASP A 61 0.98 -13.87 -5.68
C ASP A 61 2.05 -13.31 -6.63
N MET A 62 3.25 -13.13 -6.13
CA MET A 62 4.41 -12.68 -6.90
C MET A 62 5.56 -13.67 -6.83
N PRO A 63 6.35 -13.84 -7.91
CA PRO A 63 7.51 -14.72 -7.91
C PRO A 63 8.64 -14.15 -7.03
N LEU A 64 9.53 -15.00 -6.56
CA LEU A 64 10.72 -14.73 -5.76
C LEU A 64 10.43 -14.24 -4.34
N MET A 65 9.57 -13.25 -4.18
CA MET A 65 9.11 -12.74 -2.89
C MET A 65 7.62 -12.43 -3.02
N ASP A 66 6.78 -13.17 -2.31
CA ASP A 66 5.34 -12.96 -2.29
C ASP A 66 4.94 -11.77 -1.41
N GLY A 67 3.65 -11.42 -1.42
CA GLY A 67 3.14 -10.30 -0.65
C GLY A 67 3.31 -10.47 0.86
N PHE A 68 3.23 -11.67 1.38
CA PHE A 68 3.43 -11.92 2.81
C PHE A 68 4.90 -11.81 3.22
N GLN A 69 5.81 -12.28 2.39
CA GLN A 69 7.25 -12.08 2.60
C GLN A 69 7.60 -10.58 2.54
N PHE A 70 6.95 -9.81 1.64
CA PHE A 70 7.06 -8.36 1.65
C PHE A 70 6.63 -7.76 2.99
N LEU A 71 5.50 -8.19 3.54
CA LEU A 71 5.00 -7.72 4.84
C LEU A 71 5.97 -8.02 5.98
N ASP A 72 6.60 -9.19 5.96
CA ASP A 72 7.63 -9.58 6.95
C ASP A 72 8.85 -8.65 6.87
N GLU A 73 9.35 -8.37 5.66
CA GLU A 73 10.46 -7.42 5.44
C GLU A 73 10.06 -5.98 5.79
N PHE A 74 8.84 -5.57 5.46
CA PHE A 74 8.32 -4.25 5.80
C PHE A 74 8.27 -4.03 7.31
N ALA A 75 7.95 -5.05 8.09
CA ALA A 75 7.95 -4.99 9.56
C ALA A 75 9.33 -4.67 10.16
N ASN A 76 10.41 -4.91 9.41
CA ASN A 76 11.78 -4.60 9.81
C ASN A 76 12.24 -3.17 9.45
N LEU A 77 11.42 -2.42 8.72
CA LEU A 77 11.71 -1.03 8.39
C LEU A 77 11.55 -0.12 9.62
N SER A 78 12.05 1.12 9.51
CA SER A 78 11.96 2.09 10.60
C SER A 78 10.51 2.34 11.04
N GLN A 79 10.35 2.75 12.29
CA GLN A 79 9.04 3.10 12.82
C GLN A 79 8.39 4.27 12.04
N VAL A 80 9.19 5.22 11.55
CA VAL A 80 8.72 6.33 10.73
C VAL A 80 8.08 5.82 9.46
N THR A 81 8.76 4.95 8.71
CA THR A 81 8.23 4.32 7.47
C THR A 81 6.96 3.52 7.76
N ARG A 82 6.98 2.68 8.78
CA ARG A 82 5.82 1.85 9.14
C ARG A 82 4.59 2.66 9.55
N LYS A 83 4.78 3.80 10.21
CA LYS A 83 3.67 4.70 10.58
C LYS A 83 3.15 5.50 9.39
N LYS A 84 4.02 5.86 8.46
CA LYS A 84 3.67 6.64 7.27
C LYS A 84 2.92 5.81 6.23
N CYS A 85 3.44 4.62 5.92
CA CYS A 85 2.93 3.77 4.85
C CYS A 85 1.80 2.86 5.36
N ARG A 86 0.65 2.93 4.73
CA ARG A 86 -0.48 2.01 4.96
C ARG A 86 -0.57 1.03 3.83
N ILE A 87 -0.78 -0.23 4.14
CA ILE A 87 -0.80 -1.30 3.13
C ILE A 87 -2.23 -1.73 2.88
N ILE A 88 -2.59 -1.80 1.61
CA ILE A 88 -3.84 -2.35 1.10
C ILE A 88 -3.48 -3.57 0.27
N MET A 89 -3.91 -4.75 0.70
CA MET A 89 -3.78 -5.95 -0.11
C MET A 89 -4.70 -5.82 -1.32
N LEU A 90 -4.15 -5.95 -2.51
CA LEU A 90 -4.89 -5.89 -3.77
C LEU A 90 -4.58 -7.15 -4.58
N THR A 91 -5.45 -8.13 -4.54
CA THR A 91 -5.17 -9.47 -5.06
C THR A 91 -6.35 -10.08 -5.79
N SER A 92 -6.07 -11.05 -6.65
CA SER A 92 -7.08 -11.94 -7.25
C SER A 92 -7.36 -13.18 -6.39
N SER A 93 -6.62 -13.39 -5.29
CA SER A 93 -6.87 -14.52 -4.39
C SER A 93 -8.24 -14.40 -3.71
N ILE A 94 -8.99 -15.49 -3.77
CA ILE A 94 -10.28 -15.68 -3.06
C ILE A 94 -10.13 -16.61 -1.85
N ASN A 95 -8.89 -16.96 -1.50
CA ASN A 95 -8.62 -17.89 -0.40
C ASN A 95 -8.86 -17.20 0.96
N PRO A 96 -9.81 -17.70 1.77
CA PRO A 96 -10.06 -17.14 3.10
C PRO A 96 -8.85 -17.16 4.04
N GLN A 97 -7.91 -18.09 3.83
CA GLN A 97 -6.68 -18.17 4.63
C GLN A 97 -5.78 -16.95 4.39
N ASP A 98 -5.70 -16.46 3.15
CA ASP A 98 -4.92 -15.26 2.82
C ASP A 98 -5.50 -14.02 3.50
N PHE A 99 -6.81 -13.89 3.47
CA PHE A 99 -7.50 -12.81 4.19
C PHE A 99 -7.25 -12.88 5.71
N ASN A 100 -7.38 -14.06 6.31
CA ASN A 100 -7.14 -14.24 7.73
C ASN A 100 -5.66 -14.02 8.11
N ARG A 101 -4.74 -14.41 7.24
CA ARG A 101 -3.30 -14.15 7.42
C ARG A 101 -3.00 -12.66 7.34
N ALA A 102 -3.54 -11.95 6.36
CA ALA A 102 -3.34 -10.51 6.18
C ALA A 102 -3.78 -9.69 7.41
N LYS A 103 -4.86 -10.08 8.08
CA LYS A 103 -5.35 -9.41 9.29
C LYS A 103 -4.35 -9.40 10.46
N LYS A 104 -3.38 -10.30 10.47
CA LYS A 104 -2.38 -10.37 11.54
C LYS A 104 -1.30 -9.29 11.42
N TYR A 105 -1.20 -8.63 10.27
CA TYR A 105 -0.24 -7.57 10.03
C TYR A 105 -0.85 -6.19 10.35
N GLU A 106 -0.28 -5.50 11.30
CA GLU A 106 -0.79 -4.20 11.79
C GLU A 106 -0.88 -3.14 10.68
N ASN A 107 0.05 -3.16 9.72
CA ASN A 107 0.11 -2.21 8.62
C ASN A 107 -0.90 -2.50 7.50
N VAL A 108 -1.48 -3.69 7.44
CA VAL A 108 -2.54 -4.02 6.48
C VAL A 108 -3.85 -3.43 6.98
N LYS A 109 -4.38 -2.47 6.23
CA LYS A 109 -5.59 -1.73 6.60
C LYS A 109 -6.84 -2.18 5.85
N LEU A 110 -6.66 -2.61 4.62
CA LEU A 110 -7.73 -3.11 3.77
C LEU A 110 -7.28 -4.31 2.94
N TYR A 111 -8.24 -5.11 2.52
CA TYR A 111 -8.06 -6.24 1.61
C TYR A 111 -9.09 -6.10 0.49
N LEU A 112 -8.61 -5.89 -0.73
CA LEU A 112 -9.44 -5.65 -1.91
C LEU A 112 -9.15 -6.68 -2.99
N ASN A 113 -10.17 -7.00 -3.77
CA ASN A 113 -10.01 -7.82 -4.97
C ASN A 113 -9.67 -6.95 -6.18
N LYS A 114 -8.79 -7.49 -7.05
CA LYS A 114 -8.49 -6.89 -8.35
C LYS A 114 -9.70 -6.97 -9.30
N PRO A 115 -9.79 -6.01 -10.24
CA PRO A 115 -9.03 -4.76 -10.35
C PRO A 115 -9.53 -3.69 -9.36
N LEU A 116 -8.71 -2.67 -9.11
CA LEU A 116 -9.19 -1.48 -8.41
C LEU A 116 -10.37 -0.87 -9.15
N SER A 117 -11.43 -0.56 -8.42
CA SER A 117 -12.59 0.16 -8.95
C SER A 117 -12.63 1.60 -8.43
N HIS A 118 -13.35 2.47 -9.12
CA HIS A 118 -13.59 3.83 -8.65
C HIS A 118 -14.21 3.83 -7.24
N ASP A 119 -15.19 2.96 -6.99
CA ASP A 119 -15.84 2.83 -5.69
C ASP A 119 -14.87 2.40 -4.58
N SER A 120 -13.94 1.49 -4.89
CA SER A 120 -12.90 1.07 -3.93
C SER A 120 -11.97 2.23 -3.57
N ILE A 121 -11.58 3.04 -4.56
CA ILE A 121 -10.72 4.20 -4.37
C ILE A 121 -11.43 5.27 -3.53
N MET A 122 -12.69 5.56 -3.83
CA MET A 122 -13.49 6.52 -3.06
C MET A 122 -13.67 6.09 -1.60
N LYS A 123 -13.82 4.81 -1.32
CA LYS A 123 -13.87 4.29 0.05
C LYS A 123 -12.55 4.49 0.79
N ILE A 124 -11.42 4.32 0.10
CA ILE A 124 -10.10 4.57 0.66
C ILE A 124 -9.95 6.04 1.02
N ASP A 125 -10.35 6.95 0.13
CA ASP A 125 -10.27 8.40 0.34
C ASP A 125 -11.11 8.84 1.55
N VAL A 126 -12.37 8.40 1.65
CA VAL A 126 -13.24 8.65 2.81
C VAL A 126 -12.62 8.12 4.10
N TRP A 127 -12.03 6.93 4.08
CA TRP A 127 -11.37 6.36 5.25
C TRP A 127 -10.15 7.18 5.68
N PHE A 128 -9.33 7.66 4.75
CA PHE A 128 -8.21 8.56 5.02
C PHE A 128 -8.67 9.88 5.66
N LEU A 129 -9.71 10.49 5.12
CA LEU A 129 -10.30 11.72 5.66
C LEU A 129 -10.85 11.51 7.07
N SER A 130 -11.52 10.40 7.34
CA SER A 130 -12.06 10.09 8.67
C SER A 130 -10.96 9.93 9.73
N VAL A 131 -9.86 9.27 9.40
CA VAL A 131 -8.71 9.10 10.30
C VAL A 131 -8.01 10.44 10.53
N PHE A 132 -7.91 11.30 9.51
CA PHE A 132 -7.32 12.62 9.63
C PHE A 132 -8.17 13.54 10.53
N VAL A 133 -9.48 13.53 10.38
CA VAL A 133 -10.42 14.31 11.23
C VAL A 133 -10.35 13.85 12.68
N TRP A 134 -10.24 12.55 12.94
CA TRP A 134 -10.06 12.02 14.30
C TRP A 134 -8.75 12.48 14.94
N ASN A 135 -7.66 12.44 14.21
CA ASN A 135 -6.36 12.90 14.69
C ASN A 135 -6.33 14.41 14.96
N VAL A 136 -7.03 15.21 14.17
CA VAL A 136 -7.16 16.66 14.38
C VAL A 136 -8.03 16.94 15.61
N ARG A 137 -9.14 16.20 15.81
CA ARG A 137 -9.96 16.33 17.02
C ARG A 137 -9.21 15.97 18.30
N LEU A 138 -8.35 14.95 18.28
CA LEU A 138 -7.52 14.58 19.43
C LEU A 138 -6.44 15.61 19.75
N LYS A 139 -6.00 16.42 18.78
CA LYS A 139 -5.03 17.50 19.01
C LYS A 139 -5.67 18.80 19.49
N ILE A 140 -6.97 18.97 19.31
CA ILE A 140 -7.71 20.16 19.74
C ILE A 140 -8.37 19.96 21.11
N ALA A 141 -8.51 18.72 21.50
CA ALA A 141 -8.98 18.36 22.84
C ALA A 141 -7.83 18.20 23.82
#